data_a829d6d9e0c197b4c0bdf08a9f242232
#
_entry.id   a829d6d9e0c197b4c0bdf08a9f242232
#
_cell.length_a   1.000
_cell.length_b   1.000
_cell.length_c   1.000
_cell.angle_alpha   90.00
_cell.angle_beta   90.00
_cell.angle_gamma   90.00
#
_symmetry.space_group_name_H-M   'P 1'
#
loop_
_entity.id
_entity.type
_entity.pdbx_description
1 polymer ?
#
loop_
_entity_poly.entity_id
_entity_poly.type
_entity_poly.pdbx_seq_one_letter_code
_entity_poly.pdbx_strand_id
1 'polypeptide(L)'
;YRNLSFVLIPTDAPGVRIAAAAKAGYELYLTRTLRHATLLRTPGIPASIELFEAGRVDAVAALRPMLLELIARMPDARLVEGNFMLINHGIGTPRGRTAAAAYLDDFVRDLNVSGFVAAAIARHGVKGLTAVR
;
A
#
# COMPACT_ATOMS: atom_id res chain seq x y z
N TYR A 1 -0.79 -3.93 11.75
CA TYR A 1 -1.05 -4.46 10.41
C TYR A 1 0.15 -4.18 9.53
N ARG A 2 0.71 -5.20 8.89
CA ARG A 2 1.66 -5.00 7.80
C ARG A 2 0.89 -5.03 6.51
N ASN A 3 0.76 -3.88 5.87
CA ASN A 3 0.21 -3.79 4.53
C ASN A 3 1.35 -3.86 3.53
N LEU A 4 1.34 -4.89 2.71
CA LEU A 4 2.34 -5.07 1.66
C LEU A 4 1.95 -4.20 0.47
N SER A 5 2.65 -3.09 0.28
CA SER A 5 2.48 -2.26 -0.92
C SER A 5 3.34 -2.84 -2.04
N PHE A 6 2.70 -3.16 -3.15
CA PHE A 6 3.39 -3.61 -4.35
C PHE A 6 3.30 -2.53 -5.41
N VAL A 7 4.36 -2.39 -6.15
CA VAL A 7 4.41 -1.57 -7.34
C VAL A 7 4.39 -2.51 -8.53
N LEU A 8 3.53 -2.21 -9.49
CA LEU A 8 3.71 -2.67 -10.85
C LEU A 8 4.84 -1.83 -11.47
N ILE A 9 6.09 -2.07 -11.08
CA ILE A 9 7.23 -1.44 -11.74
C ILE A 9 7.96 -2.52 -12.52
N PRO A 10 8.07 -2.38 -13.83
CA PRO A 10 8.96 -3.26 -14.60
C PRO A 10 10.40 -3.12 -14.14
N THR A 11 10.87 -1.91 -13.96
CA THR A 11 12.18 -1.54 -13.41
C THR A 11 12.24 -0.03 -13.19
N ASP A 12 13.14 0.45 -12.34
CA ASP A 12 13.52 1.86 -12.30
C ASP A 12 14.39 2.17 -13.53
N ALA A 13 13.76 2.29 -14.69
CA ALA A 13 14.42 2.47 -15.97
C ALA A 13 14.04 3.81 -16.63
N PRO A 14 14.94 4.38 -17.46
CA PRO A 14 14.62 5.57 -18.24
C PRO A 14 13.39 5.36 -19.12
N GLY A 15 12.51 6.36 -19.16
CA GLY A 15 11.28 6.33 -19.94
C GLY A 15 10.11 5.64 -19.29
N VAL A 16 10.28 4.90 -18.20
CA VAL A 16 9.17 4.32 -17.43
C VAL A 16 8.43 5.40 -16.65
N ARG A 17 7.11 5.43 -16.77
CA ARG A 17 6.21 6.36 -16.08
C ARG A 17 5.41 5.61 -15.03
N ILE A 18 5.45 6.08 -13.80
CA ILE A 18 4.79 5.44 -12.65
C ILE A 18 3.78 6.42 -12.05
N ALA A 19 2.51 6.03 -11.94
CA ALA A 19 1.52 6.82 -11.23
C ALA A 19 1.44 6.42 -9.76
N ALA A 20 1.35 7.41 -8.88
CA ALA A 20 1.16 7.21 -7.44
C ALA A 20 0.31 8.32 -6.84
N ALA A 21 -0.54 7.98 -5.86
CA ALA A 21 -1.31 8.96 -5.10
C ALA A 21 -0.37 9.85 -4.27
N ALA A 22 -0.50 11.16 -4.46
CA ALA A 22 0.30 12.16 -3.77
C ALA A 22 0.15 12.03 -2.24
N LYS A 23 1.22 12.29 -1.51
CA LYS A 23 1.31 12.22 -0.04
C LYS A 23 1.10 10.81 0.56
N ALA A 24 1.00 9.78 -0.26
CA ALA A 24 0.99 8.41 0.22
C ALA A 24 2.40 7.98 0.65
N GLY A 25 2.50 7.11 1.66
CA GLY A 25 3.80 6.63 2.16
C GLY A 25 4.67 6.03 1.06
N TYR A 26 4.07 5.25 0.15
CA TYR A 26 4.76 4.66 -0.99
C TYR A 26 5.18 5.72 -2.04
N GLU A 27 4.42 6.78 -2.24
CA GLU A 27 4.81 7.90 -3.13
C GLU A 27 6.04 8.62 -2.58
N LEU A 28 6.06 8.91 -1.26
CA LEU A 28 7.20 9.53 -0.60
C LEU A 28 8.46 8.65 -0.65
N TYR A 29 8.30 7.35 -0.55
CA TYR A 29 9.40 6.39 -0.71
C TYR A 29 9.94 6.43 -2.14
N LEU A 30 9.07 6.30 -3.16
CA LEU A 30 9.45 6.33 -4.56
C LEU A 30 10.15 7.64 -4.95
N THR A 31 9.66 8.77 -4.43
CA THR A 31 10.30 10.10 -4.64
C THR A 31 11.77 10.12 -4.21
N ARG A 32 12.13 9.36 -3.17
CA ARG A 32 13.50 9.31 -2.64
C ARG A 32 14.38 8.26 -3.31
N THR A 33 13.78 7.21 -3.84
CA THR A 33 14.51 6.02 -4.30
C THR A 33 14.60 5.88 -5.81
N LEU A 34 13.63 6.38 -6.57
CA LEU A 34 13.69 6.35 -8.04
C LEU A 34 14.84 7.22 -8.57
N ARG A 35 15.56 6.69 -9.53
CA ARG A 35 16.70 7.34 -10.17
C ARG A 35 16.46 7.65 -11.64
N HIS A 36 15.69 6.83 -12.33
CA HIS A 36 15.55 6.87 -13.79
C HIS A 36 14.09 7.00 -14.24
N ALA A 37 13.16 6.35 -13.56
CA ALA A 37 11.74 6.40 -13.88
C ALA A 37 11.10 7.72 -13.48
N THR A 38 10.07 8.13 -14.21
CA THR A 38 9.31 9.35 -13.93
C THR A 38 8.11 9.05 -13.03
N LEU A 39 8.02 9.73 -11.90
CA LEU A 39 6.91 9.61 -10.96
C LEU A 39 5.82 10.67 -11.25
N LEU A 40 4.64 10.22 -11.65
CA LEU A 40 3.44 11.05 -11.83
C LEU A 40 2.59 11.00 -10.56
N ARG A 41 2.37 12.15 -9.95
CA ARG A 41 1.56 12.30 -8.74
C ARG A 41 0.11 12.58 -9.11
N THR A 42 -0.81 11.84 -8.51
CA THR A 42 -2.25 11.98 -8.72
C THR A 42 -2.95 12.42 -7.44
N PRO A 43 -4.17 12.99 -7.53
CA PRO A 43 -4.95 13.37 -6.34
C PRO A 43 -5.31 12.21 -5.42
N GLY A 44 -5.31 10.97 -5.94
CA GLY A 44 -5.67 9.77 -5.19
C GLY A 44 -5.45 8.50 -5.99
N ILE A 45 -5.66 7.36 -5.35
CA ILE A 45 -5.46 6.03 -5.96
C ILE A 45 -6.37 5.84 -7.19
N PRO A 46 -7.67 6.20 -7.19
CA PRO A 46 -8.51 6.06 -8.38
C PRO A 46 -7.90 6.74 -9.61
N ALA A 47 -7.44 7.97 -9.48
CA ALA A 47 -6.82 8.71 -10.59
C ALA A 47 -5.51 8.07 -11.07
N SER A 48 -4.74 7.42 -10.18
CA SER A 48 -3.56 6.63 -10.58
C SER A 48 -3.95 5.42 -11.42
N ILE A 49 -5.02 4.74 -11.03
CA ILE A 49 -5.55 3.56 -11.73
C ILE A 49 -6.10 3.96 -13.09
N GLU A 50 -6.86 5.06 -13.19
CA GLU A 50 -7.40 5.58 -14.45
C GLU A 50 -6.28 5.90 -15.45
N LEU A 51 -5.18 6.50 -15.00
CA LEU A 51 -4.01 6.74 -15.87
C LEU A 51 -3.39 5.45 -16.38
N PHE A 52 -3.35 4.41 -15.56
CA PHE A 52 -2.81 3.11 -15.92
C PHE A 52 -3.74 2.39 -16.91
N GLU A 53 -5.04 2.34 -16.63
CA GLU A 53 -6.07 1.75 -17.52
C GLU A 53 -6.11 2.45 -18.89
N ALA A 54 -5.87 3.76 -18.92
CA ALA A 54 -5.79 4.55 -20.16
C ALA A 54 -4.43 4.41 -20.89
N GLY A 55 -3.50 3.59 -20.41
CA GLY A 55 -2.17 3.44 -21.01
C GLY A 55 -1.29 4.70 -20.95
N ARG A 56 -1.62 5.65 -20.09
CA ARG A 56 -0.88 6.92 -19.95
C ARG A 56 0.34 6.81 -19.06
N VAL A 57 0.43 5.75 -18.29
CA VAL A 57 1.58 5.35 -17.47
C VAL A 57 1.86 3.87 -17.67
N ASP A 58 3.09 3.48 -17.42
CA ASP A 58 3.58 2.12 -17.63
C ASP A 58 3.41 1.27 -16.37
N ALA A 59 3.25 1.94 -15.22
CA ALA A 59 3.04 1.29 -13.93
C ALA A 59 2.19 2.15 -12.99
N VAL A 60 1.56 1.50 -12.01
CA VAL A 60 0.86 2.15 -10.90
C VAL A 60 1.36 1.62 -9.57
N ALA A 61 1.61 2.53 -8.63
CA ALA A 61 1.96 2.21 -7.25
C ALA A 61 0.73 2.40 -6.36
N ALA A 62 0.34 1.35 -5.65
CA ALA A 62 -0.78 1.37 -4.72
C ALA A 62 -0.63 0.28 -3.65
N LEU A 63 -1.62 0.16 -2.77
CA LEU A 63 -1.71 -0.90 -1.79
C LEU A 63 -2.02 -2.24 -2.47
N ARG A 64 -1.40 -3.33 -2.01
CA ARG A 64 -1.57 -4.66 -2.62
C ARG A 64 -3.03 -5.10 -2.78
N PRO A 65 -3.93 -4.93 -1.81
CA PRO A 65 -5.32 -5.31 -2.01
C PRO A 65 -5.95 -4.66 -3.24
N MET A 66 -5.72 -3.36 -3.44
CA MET A 66 -6.25 -2.61 -4.58
C MET A 66 -5.64 -3.06 -5.91
N LEU A 67 -4.35 -3.38 -5.91
CA LEU A 67 -3.69 -3.91 -7.12
C LEU A 67 -4.17 -5.31 -7.48
N LEU A 68 -4.49 -6.15 -6.49
CA LEU A 68 -5.08 -7.47 -6.72
C LEU A 68 -6.48 -7.36 -7.35
N GLU A 69 -7.28 -6.39 -6.93
CA GLU A 69 -8.58 -6.09 -7.55
C GLU A 69 -8.40 -5.56 -8.99
N LEU A 70 -7.40 -4.70 -9.21
CA LEU A 70 -7.10 -4.15 -10.53
C LEU A 70 -6.72 -5.25 -11.53
N ILE A 71 -5.76 -6.12 -11.18
CA ILE A 71 -5.32 -7.19 -12.10
C ILE A 71 -6.41 -8.24 -12.35
N ALA A 72 -7.36 -8.42 -11.44
CA ALA A 72 -8.49 -9.33 -11.66
C ALA A 72 -9.40 -8.88 -12.82
N ARG A 73 -9.41 -7.59 -13.15
CA ARG A 73 -10.19 -7.00 -14.26
C ARG A 73 -9.33 -6.57 -15.45
N MET A 74 -8.01 -6.66 -15.33
CA MET A 74 -7.05 -6.32 -16.38
C MET A 74 -6.12 -7.52 -16.66
N PRO A 75 -6.49 -8.45 -17.54
CA PRO A 75 -5.72 -9.68 -17.79
C PRO A 75 -4.28 -9.43 -18.27
N ASP A 76 -4.06 -8.30 -18.96
CA ASP A 76 -2.75 -7.89 -19.48
C ASP A 76 -1.87 -7.22 -18.43
N ALA A 77 -2.42 -6.90 -17.26
CA ALA A 77 -1.67 -6.35 -16.15
C ALA A 77 -1.14 -7.46 -15.23
N ARG A 78 0.02 -7.23 -14.62
CA ARG A 78 0.62 -8.17 -13.66
C ARG A 78 1.14 -7.44 -12.43
N LEU A 79 1.13 -8.11 -11.30
CA LEU A 79 1.90 -7.67 -10.15
C LEU A 79 3.38 -7.99 -10.36
N VAL A 80 4.23 -7.03 -10.04
CA VAL A 80 5.67 -7.27 -9.96
C VAL A 80 5.96 -8.03 -8.66
N GLU A 81 6.82 -9.04 -8.76
CA GLU A 81 7.21 -9.83 -7.59
C GLU A 81 8.03 -9.01 -6.59
N GLY A 82 7.89 -9.38 -5.32
CA GLY A 82 8.58 -8.72 -4.21
C GLY A 82 7.81 -7.54 -3.61
N ASN A 83 8.45 -6.87 -2.67
CA ASN A 83 7.94 -5.70 -1.97
C ASN A 83 9.00 -4.61 -2.01
N PHE A 84 8.64 -3.42 -2.43
CA PHE A 84 9.55 -2.29 -2.32
C PHE A 84 9.38 -1.55 -0.98
N MET A 85 8.22 -1.71 -0.33
CA MET A 85 7.90 -1.06 0.93
C MET A 85 6.84 -1.85 1.71
N LEU A 86 6.95 -1.84 3.04
CA LEU A 86 5.91 -2.31 3.97
C LEU A 86 5.29 -1.11 4.67
N ILE A 87 3.96 -1.05 4.73
CA ILE A 87 3.24 -0.02 5.48
C ILE A 87 2.63 -0.66 6.72
N ASN A 88 3.09 -0.23 7.88
CA ASN A 88 2.50 -0.59 9.15
C ASN A 88 1.41 0.42 9.49
N HIS A 89 0.19 -0.05 9.69
CA HIS A 89 -0.89 0.80 10.17
C HIS A 89 -0.85 0.85 11.69
N GLY A 90 -1.01 2.04 12.24
CA GLY A 90 -1.11 2.29 13.66
C GLY A 90 -2.38 3.06 14.02
N ILE A 91 -2.75 3.03 15.28
CA ILE A 91 -3.79 3.88 15.86
C ILE A 91 -3.09 5.01 16.61
N GLY A 92 -3.54 6.24 16.40
CA GLY A 92 -2.98 7.41 17.06
C GLY A 92 -3.98 8.11 17.97
N THR A 93 -3.48 8.80 18.99
CA THR A 93 -4.23 9.71 19.85
C THR A 93 -3.53 11.07 19.92
N PRO A 94 -4.23 12.19 20.15
CA PRO A 94 -3.61 13.48 20.33
C PRO A 94 -2.56 13.48 21.45
N ARG A 95 -1.50 14.26 21.26
CA ARG A 95 -0.44 14.41 22.26
C ARG A 95 -1.00 14.86 23.62
N GLY A 96 -0.41 14.37 24.72
CA GLY A 96 -0.81 14.67 26.08
C GLY A 96 -1.92 13.77 26.65
N ARG A 97 -2.54 12.91 25.86
CA ARG A 97 -3.52 11.92 26.33
C ARG A 97 -2.85 10.60 26.71
N THR A 98 -2.00 10.61 27.75
CA THR A 98 -1.17 9.46 28.12
C THR A 98 -1.98 8.21 28.48
N ALA A 99 -3.09 8.35 29.23
CA ALA A 99 -3.97 7.24 29.59
C ALA A 99 -4.62 6.61 28.33
N ALA A 100 -5.04 7.43 27.36
CA ALA A 100 -5.58 6.94 26.11
C ALA A 100 -4.51 6.23 25.26
N ALA A 101 -3.29 6.73 25.24
CA ALA A 101 -2.17 6.09 24.55
C ALA A 101 -1.88 4.71 25.15
N ALA A 102 -1.76 4.60 26.47
CA ALA A 102 -1.53 3.32 27.15
C ALA A 102 -2.66 2.31 26.87
N TYR A 103 -3.91 2.75 26.95
CA TYR A 103 -5.06 1.90 26.61
C TYR A 103 -5.01 1.39 25.16
N LEU A 104 -4.67 2.27 24.20
CA LEU A 104 -4.57 1.88 22.77
C LEU A 104 -3.41 0.91 22.52
N ASP A 105 -2.28 1.08 23.21
CA ASP A 105 -1.15 0.16 23.11
C ASP A 105 -1.53 -1.25 23.61
N ASP A 106 -2.17 -1.33 24.78
CA ASP A 106 -2.67 -2.60 25.32
C ASP A 106 -3.72 -3.23 24.41
N PHE A 107 -4.69 -2.44 23.95
CA PHE A 107 -5.75 -2.89 23.06
C PHE A 107 -5.19 -3.47 21.75
N VAL A 108 -4.25 -2.77 21.09
CA VAL A 108 -3.63 -3.26 19.85
C VAL A 108 -2.80 -4.52 20.10
N ARG A 109 -2.10 -4.59 21.24
CA ARG A 109 -1.36 -5.79 21.64
C ARG A 109 -2.29 -6.98 21.81
N ASP A 110 -3.39 -6.81 22.54
CA ASP A 110 -4.39 -7.86 22.78
C ASP A 110 -5.03 -8.35 21.48
N LEU A 111 -5.38 -7.44 20.56
CA LEU A 111 -5.91 -7.80 19.25
C LEU A 111 -4.93 -8.65 18.44
N ASN A 112 -3.64 -8.37 18.53
CA ASN A 112 -2.62 -9.14 17.83
C ASN A 112 -2.37 -10.51 18.50
N VAL A 113 -2.18 -10.52 19.82
CA VAL A 113 -1.89 -11.75 20.59
C VAL A 113 -3.05 -12.73 20.57
N SER A 114 -4.29 -12.23 20.65
CA SER A 114 -5.50 -13.09 20.56
C SER A 114 -5.73 -13.70 19.17
N GLY A 115 -5.01 -13.26 18.15
CA GLY A 115 -5.22 -13.67 16.76
C GLY A 115 -6.48 -13.08 16.12
N PHE A 116 -7.16 -12.16 16.80
CA PHE A 116 -8.39 -11.52 16.29
C PHE A 116 -8.17 -10.88 14.92
N VAL A 117 -7.05 -10.16 14.73
CA VAL A 117 -6.71 -9.50 13.48
C VAL A 117 -6.52 -10.52 12.34
N ALA A 118 -5.79 -11.60 12.58
CA ALA A 118 -5.60 -12.65 11.58
C ALA A 118 -6.94 -13.31 11.20
N ALA A 119 -7.77 -13.62 12.20
CA ALA A 119 -9.09 -14.18 11.98
C ALA A 119 -10.02 -13.23 11.22
N ALA A 120 -9.97 -11.92 11.49
CA ALA A 120 -10.75 -10.92 10.79
C ALA A 120 -10.32 -10.80 9.31
N ILE A 121 -9.01 -10.78 9.03
CA ILE A 121 -8.48 -10.78 7.65
C ILE A 121 -8.98 -12.01 6.88
N ALA A 122 -8.89 -13.19 7.49
CA ALA A 122 -9.34 -14.45 6.88
C ALA A 122 -10.86 -14.44 6.64
N ARG A 123 -11.66 -14.04 7.65
CA ARG A 123 -13.13 -14.00 7.57
C ARG A 123 -13.63 -13.07 6.47
N HIS A 124 -12.97 -11.93 6.27
CA HIS A 124 -13.36 -10.95 5.26
C HIS A 124 -12.66 -11.19 3.91
N GLY A 125 -11.86 -12.24 3.77
CA GLY A 125 -11.20 -12.61 2.52
C GLY A 125 -10.24 -11.54 1.97
N VAL A 126 -9.70 -10.66 2.84
CA VAL A 126 -8.85 -9.55 2.40
C VAL A 126 -7.48 -10.08 2.02
N LYS A 127 -7.19 -10.10 0.73
CA LYS A 127 -5.89 -10.53 0.19
C LYS A 127 -4.86 -9.39 0.29
N GLY A 128 -3.59 -9.74 0.54
CA GLY A 128 -2.50 -8.77 0.56
C GLY A 128 -2.30 -8.05 1.90
N LEU A 129 -3.02 -8.44 2.95
CA LEU A 129 -2.79 -8.00 4.33
C LEU A 129 -2.23 -9.16 5.16
N THR A 130 -1.39 -8.83 6.14
CA THR A 130 -0.91 -9.77 7.15
C THR A 130 -1.02 -9.15 8.53
N ALA A 131 -1.43 -9.95 9.52
CA ALA A 131 -1.34 -9.55 10.92
C ALA A 131 0.13 -9.50 11.36
N VAL A 132 0.47 -8.53 12.21
CA VAL A 132 1.77 -8.50 12.90
C VAL A 132 1.74 -9.56 13.98
N ARG A 133 2.79 -10.35 14.07
CA ARG A 133 3.02 -11.28 15.18
C ARG A 133 3.84 -10.61 16.26
#